data_18a5a77f13941c47e4c0c00874e1d35c
#
_entry.id   18a5a77f13941c47e4c0c00874e1d35c
#
_cell.length_a   1.000
_cell.length_b   1.000
_cell.length_c   1.000
_cell.angle_alpha   90.00
_cell.angle_beta   90.00
_cell.angle_gamma   90.00
#
_symmetry.space_group_name_H-M   'P 1'
#
loop_
_entity.id
_entity.type
_entity.pdbx_description
1 polymer ?
#
loop_
_entity_poly.entity_id
_entity_poly.type
_entity_poly.pdbx_seq_one_letter_code
_entity_poly.pdbx_strand_id
1 'polypeptide(L)'
;TTVANFRQLDMAHGGQGAPLAPAFHKELFLSDNQTVAVINLGGIANITWLSEDSVIGYDVGPASCLMDGWVMRHQSQPYDDQGQWAASGQVVDPLLADLLQEPFLHLPGPKSTGRELFNLQWLDEHLAGTNYLPEDIQRTLLQFTVECIKLGFKQVGQIVDQVVVCGGGTHNRQLMLTLAEAFEAPCQSSAAFGVDPDFVEATLMAWMAERHMAG
;
A
#
# COMPACT_ATOMS: atom_id res chain seq x y z
N THR A 1 10.19 26.01 17.61
CA THR A 1 9.46 26.27 16.34
C THR A 1 8.65 25.04 15.98
N THR A 2 7.37 25.20 15.65
CA THR A 2 6.52 24.12 15.14
C THR A 2 6.44 24.27 13.62
N VAL A 3 6.74 23.20 12.90
CA VAL A 3 6.57 23.14 11.44
C VAL A 3 5.43 22.18 11.15
N ALA A 4 4.43 22.62 10.39
CA ALA A 4 3.22 21.86 10.11
C ALA A 4 2.63 22.28 8.75
N ASN A 5 1.51 21.62 8.36
CA ASN A 5 0.74 21.96 7.16
C ASN A 5 1.46 21.76 5.82
N PHE A 6 2.34 20.77 5.72
CA PHE A 6 3.07 20.45 4.49
C PHE A 6 2.13 20.22 3.28
N ARG A 7 0.95 19.59 3.51
CA ARG A 7 -0.05 19.38 2.45
C ARG A 7 -0.60 20.67 1.87
N GLN A 8 -0.82 21.69 2.73
CA GLN A 8 -1.32 22.99 2.27
C GLN A 8 -0.27 23.72 1.42
N LEU A 9 1.00 23.56 1.75
CA LEU A 9 2.10 24.14 0.97
C LEU A 9 2.17 23.52 -0.43
N ASP A 10 2.09 22.19 -0.53
CA ASP A 10 2.05 21.47 -1.80
C ASP A 10 0.86 21.90 -2.65
N MET A 11 -0.35 21.96 -2.06
CA MET A 11 -1.56 22.42 -2.74
C MET A 11 -1.47 23.86 -3.22
N ALA A 12 -0.84 24.74 -2.45
CA ALA A 12 -0.63 26.15 -2.83
C ALA A 12 0.29 26.30 -4.06
N HIS A 13 1.14 25.29 -4.32
CA HIS A 13 2.01 25.22 -5.50
C HIS A 13 1.42 24.34 -6.64
N GLY A 14 0.13 23.99 -6.55
CA GLY A 14 -0.58 23.22 -7.60
C GLY A 14 -0.52 21.71 -7.42
N GLY A 15 0.03 21.19 -6.33
CA GLY A 15 0.00 19.78 -5.97
C GLY A 15 -1.35 19.34 -5.41
N GLN A 16 -1.51 18.05 -5.15
CA GLN A 16 -2.72 17.44 -4.61
C GLN A 16 -2.70 17.26 -3.08
N GLY A 17 -1.59 17.64 -2.42
CA GLY A 17 -1.39 17.47 -0.99
C GLY A 17 -1.10 16.03 -0.55
N ALA A 18 -1.11 15.07 -1.46
CA ALA A 18 -0.76 13.68 -1.27
C ALA A 18 -0.53 12.97 -2.62
N PRO A 19 0.36 11.96 -2.68
CA PRO A 19 1.30 11.57 -1.64
C PRO A 19 2.49 12.54 -1.51
N LEU A 20 3.00 12.74 -0.30
CA LEU A 20 4.20 13.58 -0.04
C LEU A 20 5.49 12.74 0.06
N ALA A 21 5.36 11.43 0.22
CA ALA A 21 6.46 10.51 0.40
C ALA A 21 7.41 10.33 -0.80
N PRO A 22 7.01 10.52 -2.08
CA PRO A 22 7.83 10.15 -3.23
C PRO A 22 9.23 10.79 -3.24
N ALA A 23 9.34 12.08 -2.91
CA ALA A 23 10.64 12.78 -2.85
C ALA A 23 11.55 12.23 -1.76
N PHE A 24 10.99 11.87 -0.62
CA PHE A 24 11.70 11.24 0.49
C PHE A 24 12.12 9.81 0.16
N HIS A 25 11.24 9.03 -0.46
CA HIS A 25 11.57 7.69 -0.92
C HIS A 25 12.73 7.70 -1.92
N LYS A 26 12.80 8.71 -2.79
CA LYS A 26 13.92 8.89 -3.72
C LYS A 26 15.25 9.03 -2.98
N GLU A 27 15.28 9.84 -1.94
CA GLU A 27 16.49 10.05 -1.14
C GLU A 27 16.92 8.82 -0.33
N LEU A 28 15.94 8.01 0.11
CA LEU A 28 16.23 6.83 0.93
C LEU A 28 16.62 5.59 0.12
N PHE A 29 15.98 5.36 -1.02
CA PHE A 29 15.97 4.05 -1.65
C PHE A 29 16.50 4.05 -3.09
N LEU A 30 16.59 5.21 -3.76
CA LEU A 30 17.12 5.24 -5.12
C LEU A 30 18.64 5.15 -5.10
N SER A 31 19.16 4.18 -5.84
CA SER A 31 20.60 4.05 -6.19
C SER A 31 20.81 4.38 -7.66
N ASP A 32 22.03 4.72 -8.02
CA ASP A 32 22.41 5.07 -9.39
C ASP A 32 22.04 3.95 -10.38
N ASN A 33 21.43 4.33 -11.49
CA ASN A 33 21.03 3.43 -12.59
C ASN A 33 20.02 2.33 -12.19
N GLN A 34 19.25 2.51 -11.14
CA GLN A 34 18.21 1.57 -10.73
C GLN A 34 16.82 2.18 -10.84
N THR A 35 15.85 1.31 -11.08
CA THR A 35 14.43 1.62 -10.94
C THR A 35 13.90 0.91 -9.70
N VAL A 36 13.41 1.68 -8.73
CA VAL A 36 12.93 1.17 -7.44
C VAL A 36 11.45 1.47 -7.29
N ALA A 37 10.67 0.47 -6.92
CA ALA A 37 9.30 0.68 -6.48
C ALA A 37 9.22 0.57 -4.96
N VAL A 38 8.66 1.58 -4.31
CA VAL A 38 8.37 1.56 -2.88
C VAL A 38 6.88 1.34 -2.70
N ILE A 39 6.51 0.32 -1.95
CA ILE A 39 5.13 0.00 -1.57
C ILE A 39 4.96 0.36 -0.10
N ASN A 40 4.07 1.29 0.21
CA ASN A 40 3.66 1.55 1.59
C ASN A 40 2.37 0.79 1.90
N LEU A 41 2.42 -0.11 2.87
CA LEU A 41 1.31 -0.94 3.34
C LEU A 41 0.72 -0.35 4.63
N GLY A 42 -0.03 0.75 4.52
CA GLY A 42 -0.86 1.30 5.58
C GLY A 42 -2.27 0.71 5.60
N GLY A 43 -3.28 1.50 5.93
CA GLY A 43 -4.68 1.13 5.69
C GLY A 43 -5.01 1.04 4.20
N ILE A 44 -4.47 1.95 3.43
CA ILE A 44 -4.46 1.99 1.96
C ILE A 44 -3.03 1.71 1.50
N ALA A 45 -2.90 0.95 0.42
CA ALA A 45 -1.62 0.75 -0.25
C ALA A 45 -1.35 1.89 -1.22
N ASN A 46 -0.16 2.44 -1.17
CA ASN A 46 0.33 3.33 -2.21
C ASN A 46 1.67 2.85 -2.75
N ILE A 47 1.94 3.20 -3.99
CA ILE A 47 3.22 2.92 -4.64
C ILE A 47 3.96 4.23 -4.92
N THR A 48 5.27 4.18 -4.84
CA THR A 48 6.16 5.21 -5.36
C THR A 48 7.12 4.55 -6.32
N TRP A 49 7.11 5.01 -7.57
CA TRP A 49 8.03 4.58 -8.61
C TRP A 49 9.17 5.57 -8.72
N LEU A 50 10.39 5.10 -8.60
CA LEU A 50 11.60 5.90 -8.56
C LEU A 50 12.53 5.50 -9.71
N SER A 51 12.91 6.47 -10.52
CA SER A 51 14.01 6.36 -11.49
C SER A 51 14.85 7.65 -11.45
N GLU A 52 15.97 7.69 -12.17
CA GLU A 52 16.77 8.90 -12.29
C GLU A 52 15.94 10.12 -12.71
N ASP A 53 15.10 9.93 -13.74
CA ASP A 53 14.37 11.00 -14.41
C ASP A 53 12.93 11.17 -13.91
N SER A 54 12.41 10.24 -13.12
CA SER A 54 10.98 10.23 -12.78
C SER A 54 10.71 9.78 -11.35
N VAL A 55 9.75 10.46 -10.73
CA VAL A 55 9.17 10.08 -9.45
C VAL A 55 7.66 10.11 -9.59
N ILE A 56 7.02 8.95 -9.50
CA ILE A 56 5.57 8.79 -9.62
C ILE A 56 5.06 8.13 -8.35
N GLY A 57 4.00 8.68 -7.74
CA GLY A 57 3.39 8.07 -6.57
C GLY A 57 1.88 8.25 -6.54
N TYR A 58 1.14 7.20 -6.16
CA TYR A 58 -0.32 7.22 -6.02
C TYR A 58 -0.85 6.01 -5.25
N ASP A 59 -2.12 6.11 -4.81
CA ASP A 59 -2.81 5.03 -4.13
C ASP A 59 -3.27 3.97 -5.13
N VAL A 60 -3.11 2.69 -4.77
CA VAL A 60 -3.45 1.58 -5.66
C VAL A 60 -4.66 0.77 -5.19
N GLY A 61 -5.04 0.86 -3.92
CA GLY A 61 -6.18 0.14 -3.37
C GLY A 61 -6.04 -0.10 -1.86
N PRO A 62 -6.89 -0.94 -1.27
CA PRO A 62 -6.82 -1.25 0.15
C PRO A 62 -5.57 -2.07 0.48
N ALA A 63 -5.00 -1.84 1.65
CA ALA A 63 -4.02 -2.71 2.28
C ALA A 63 -4.63 -3.33 3.54
N SER A 64 -4.32 -2.82 4.74
CA SER A 64 -4.82 -3.44 5.97
C SER A 64 -6.28 -3.09 6.29
N CYS A 65 -6.85 -2.02 5.78
CA CYS A 65 -8.14 -1.50 6.25
C CYS A 65 -9.30 -2.50 6.16
N LEU A 66 -9.39 -3.28 5.08
CA LEU A 66 -10.42 -4.31 4.94
C LEU A 66 -10.08 -5.55 5.77
N MET A 67 -8.83 -6.01 5.72
CA MET A 67 -8.36 -7.16 6.49
C MET A 67 -8.54 -6.95 8.00
N ASP A 68 -8.09 -5.81 8.53
CA ASP A 68 -8.20 -5.48 9.94
C ASP A 68 -9.66 -5.34 10.38
N GLY A 69 -10.49 -4.69 9.55
CA GLY A 69 -11.93 -4.60 9.80
C GLY A 69 -12.61 -5.96 9.84
N TRP A 70 -12.22 -6.88 8.96
CA TRP A 70 -12.77 -8.23 8.90
C TRP A 70 -12.33 -9.08 10.11
N VAL A 71 -11.05 -9.01 10.51
CA VAL A 71 -10.54 -9.64 11.73
C VAL A 71 -11.23 -9.10 12.98
N MET A 72 -11.39 -7.78 13.08
CA MET A 72 -12.10 -7.15 14.19
C MET A 72 -13.53 -7.68 14.31
N ARG A 73 -14.25 -7.80 13.20
CA ARG A 73 -15.63 -8.30 13.14
C ARG A 73 -15.75 -9.75 13.59
N HIS A 74 -14.84 -10.63 13.20
CA HIS A 74 -14.96 -12.08 13.38
C HIS A 74 -14.15 -12.64 14.54
N GLN A 75 -13.04 -12.02 14.90
CA GLN A 75 -12.13 -12.50 15.95
C GLN A 75 -11.95 -11.51 17.12
N SER A 76 -12.52 -10.30 17.02
CA SER A 76 -12.33 -9.24 18.02
C SER A 76 -10.86 -8.90 18.28
N GLN A 77 -10.02 -9.03 17.23
CA GLN A 77 -8.60 -8.69 17.25
C GLN A 77 -8.38 -7.46 16.35
N PRO A 78 -7.39 -6.60 16.65
CA PRO A 78 -7.14 -5.39 15.87
C PRO A 78 -6.57 -5.68 14.47
N TYR A 79 -5.89 -6.81 14.28
CA TYR A 79 -5.29 -7.24 13.02
C TYR A 79 -5.06 -8.77 13.03
N ASP A 80 -4.79 -9.33 11.86
CA ASP A 80 -4.40 -10.75 11.68
C ASP A 80 -2.89 -10.88 11.94
N ASP A 81 -2.53 -11.37 13.13
CA ASP A 81 -1.13 -11.51 13.52
C ASP A 81 -0.36 -12.39 12.54
N GLN A 82 0.64 -11.78 11.89
CA GLN A 82 1.47 -12.40 10.84
C GLN A 82 0.67 -12.96 9.64
N GLY A 83 -0.63 -12.66 9.52
CA GLY A 83 -1.50 -13.20 8.49
C GLY A 83 -1.86 -14.68 8.68
N GLN A 84 -1.81 -15.17 9.93
CA GLN A 84 -2.05 -16.58 10.22
C GLN A 84 -3.48 -17.01 9.91
N TRP A 85 -4.45 -16.15 10.16
CA TRP A 85 -5.84 -16.45 9.85
C TRP A 85 -6.08 -16.48 8.32
N ALA A 86 -5.56 -15.51 7.60
CA ALA A 86 -5.58 -15.54 6.13
C ALA A 86 -4.89 -16.79 5.57
N ALA A 87 -3.78 -17.23 6.19
CA ALA A 87 -3.06 -18.44 5.77
C ALA A 87 -3.86 -19.73 6.00
N SER A 88 -4.85 -19.74 6.88
CA SER A 88 -5.74 -20.91 7.11
C SER A 88 -6.87 -21.03 6.09
N GLY A 89 -7.18 -19.94 5.36
CA GLY A 89 -8.21 -19.89 4.34
C GLY A 89 -7.68 -20.11 2.92
N GLN A 90 -8.61 -20.14 1.98
CA GLN A 90 -8.34 -20.24 0.55
C GLN A 90 -8.88 -19.01 -0.19
N VAL A 91 -8.25 -18.66 -1.32
CA VAL A 91 -8.75 -17.59 -2.17
C VAL A 91 -10.07 -18.02 -2.81
N VAL A 92 -11.08 -17.19 -2.69
CA VAL A 92 -12.38 -17.33 -3.35
C VAL A 92 -12.32 -16.57 -4.68
N ASP A 93 -11.96 -17.27 -5.76
CA ASP A 93 -11.76 -16.65 -7.08
C ASP A 93 -12.96 -15.81 -7.56
N PRO A 94 -14.23 -16.24 -7.40
CA PRO A 94 -15.37 -15.41 -7.78
C PRO A 94 -15.46 -14.10 -7.01
N LEU A 95 -15.18 -14.11 -5.71
CA LEU A 95 -15.15 -12.89 -4.89
C LEU A 95 -13.98 -11.98 -5.30
N LEU A 96 -12.79 -12.54 -5.47
CA LEU A 96 -11.62 -11.77 -5.92
C LEU A 96 -11.89 -11.10 -7.27
N ALA A 97 -12.47 -11.82 -8.22
CA ALA A 97 -12.81 -11.28 -9.53
C ALA A 97 -13.85 -10.15 -9.44
N ASP A 98 -14.81 -10.25 -8.54
CA ASP A 98 -15.83 -9.22 -8.30
C ASP A 98 -15.22 -7.96 -7.67
N LEU A 99 -14.43 -8.12 -6.60
CA LEU A 99 -13.72 -7.00 -5.94
C LEU A 99 -12.80 -6.24 -6.92
N LEU A 100 -12.17 -6.94 -7.86
CA LEU A 100 -11.30 -6.35 -8.88
C LEU A 100 -12.06 -5.55 -9.95
N GLN A 101 -13.39 -5.57 -9.99
CA GLN A 101 -14.20 -4.69 -10.86
C GLN A 101 -14.33 -3.27 -10.30
N GLU A 102 -13.86 -2.99 -9.08
CA GLU A 102 -13.94 -1.65 -8.50
C GLU A 102 -13.37 -0.60 -9.45
N PRO A 103 -14.18 0.40 -9.89
CA PRO A 103 -13.78 1.37 -10.91
C PRO A 103 -12.51 2.15 -10.56
N PHE A 104 -12.31 2.47 -9.27
CA PHE A 104 -11.11 3.18 -8.80
C PHE A 104 -9.81 2.48 -9.24
N LEU A 105 -9.78 1.15 -9.21
CA LEU A 105 -8.58 0.36 -9.53
C LEU A 105 -8.12 0.58 -10.97
N HIS A 106 -9.04 0.89 -11.88
CA HIS A 106 -8.81 1.05 -13.31
C HIS A 106 -8.58 2.50 -13.74
N LEU A 107 -8.72 3.47 -12.82
CA LEU A 107 -8.38 4.86 -13.11
C LEU A 107 -6.87 4.99 -13.36
N PRO A 108 -6.45 5.86 -14.31
CA PRO A 108 -5.03 6.15 -14.49
C PRO A 108 -4.48 6.89 -13.26
N GLY A 109 -3.17 6.68 -12.95
CA GLY A 109 -2.49 7.50 -11.96
C GLY A 109 -2.12 8.89 -12.49
N PRO A 110 -1.84 9.88 -11.62
CA PRO A 110 -1.95 9.81 -10.17
C PRO A 110 -3.40 9.81 -9.67
N LYS A 111 -3.70 9.00 -8.67
CA LYS A 111 -5.04 8.88 -8.05
C LYS A 111 -4.92 8.68 -6.54
N SER A 112 -5.96 9.04 -5.80
CA SER A 112 -6.00 8.88 -4.35
C SER A 112 -7.33 8.28 -3.90
N THR A 113 -7.31 7.49 -2.83
CA THR A 113 -8.48 6.85 -2.22
C THR A 113 -8.30 6.72 -0.71
N GLY A 114 -9.32 6.24 -0.02
CA GLY A 114 -9.30 6.09 1.42
C GLY A 114 -10.32 5.09 1.94
N ARG A 115 -10.48 5.09 3.26
CA ARG A 115 -11.47 4.25 3.95
C ARG A 115 -12.93 4.67 3.67
N GLU A 116 -13.16 5.81 3.07
CA GLU A 116 -14.47 6.24 2.58
C GLU A 116 -14.98 5.34 1.45
N LEU A 117 -14.08 4.80 0.60
CA LEU A 117 -14.39 3.83 -0.43
C LEU A 117 -14.22 2.40 0.11
N PHE A 118 -13.00 2.06 0.57
CA PHE A 118 -12.68 0.70 1.00
C PHE A 118 -12.98 0.51 2.50
N ASN A 119 -14.20 0.09 2.80
CA ASN A 119 -14.71 -0.16 4.14
C ASN A 119 -15.55 -1.43 4.20
N LEU A 120 -15.98 -1.82 5.42
CA LEU A 120 -16.75 -3.05 5.60
C LEU A 120 -18.14 -2.98 4.97
N GLN A 121 -18.74 -1.80 4.81
CA GLN A 121 -20.03 -1.69 4.12
C GLN A 121 -19.86 -2.03 2.63
N TRP A 122 -18.85 -1.48 1.98
CA TRP A 122 -18.49 -1.81 0.60
C TRP A 122 -18.25 -3.33 0.44
N LEU A 123 -17.51 -3.95 1.37
CA LEU A 123 -17.28 -5.38 1.35
C LEU A 123 -18.58 -6.19 1.52
N ASP A 124 -19.47 -5.76 2.42
CA ASP A 124 -20.76 -6.43 2.66
C ASP A 124 -21.66 -6.43 1.42
N GLU A 125 -21.59 -5.39 0.59
CA GLU A 125 -22.32 -5.33 -0.69
C GLU A 125 -21.84 -6.42 -1.66
N HIS A 126 -20.54 -6.70 -1.73
CA HIS A 126 -19.96 -7.79 -2.52
C HIS A 126 -20.22 -9.19 -1.93
N LEU A 127 -20.41 -9.27 -0.61
CA LEU A 127 -20.71 -10.53 0.07
C LEU A 127 -22.23 -10.86 0.07
N ALA A 128 -23.10 -9.96 -0.38
CA ALA A 128 -24.54 -10.15 -0.33
C ALA A 128 -24.97 -11.43 -1.09
N GLY A 129 -25.71 -12.29 -0.40
CA GLY A 129 -26.19 -13.56 -0.96
C GLY A 129 -25.14 -14.66 -1.09
N THR A 130 -23.93 -14.45 -0.61
CA THR A 130 -22.87 -15.47 -0.53
C THR A 130 -22.82 -16.15 0.84
N ASN A 131 -22.11 -17.27 0.92
CA ASN A 131 -21.93 -18.01 2.19
C ASN A 131 -20.49 -18.55 2.27
N TYR A 132 -19.50 -17.69 1.99
CA TYR A 132 -18.08 -18.03 2.10
C TYR A 132 -17.64 -18.11 3.57
N LEU A 133 -16.62 -18.94 3.83
CA LEU A 133 -16.04 -19.03 5.17
C LEU A 133 -15.28 -17.72 5.51
N PRO A 134 -15.35 -17.24 6.76
CA PRO A 134 -14.69 -15.99 7.13
C PRO A 134 -13.17 -15.98 6.88
N GLU A 135 -12.48 -17.11 7.10
CA GLU A 135 -11.05 -17.26 6.82
C GLU A 135 -10.75 -17.21 5.31
N ASP A 136 -11.63 -17.71 4.46
CA ASP A 136 -11.50 -17.64 3.00
C ASP A 136 -11.66 -16.19 2.50
N ILE A 137 -12.61 -15.45 3.10
CA ILE A 137 -12.76 -14.03 2.82
C ILE A 137 -11.48 -13.28 3.25
N GLN A 138 -10.94 -13.55 4.44
CA GLN A 138 -9.69 -12.94 4.91
C GLN A 138 -8.53 -13.22 3.94
N ARG A 139 -8.41 -14.47 3.47
CA ARG A 139 -7.39 -14.85 2.48
C ARG A 139 -7.60 -14.12 1.15
N THR A 140 -8.84 -13.98 0.73
CA THR A 140 -9.21 -13.28 -0.51
C THR A 140 -8.89 -11.79 -0.42
N LEU A 141 -9.14 -11.15 0.73
CA LEU A 141 -8.79 -9.73 0.96
C LEU A 141 -7.28 -9.51 0.92
N LEU A 142 -6.48 -10.44 1.47
CA LEU A 142 -5.02 -10.39 1.34
C LEU A 142 -4.59 -10.48 -0.12
N GLN A 143 -5.15 -11.43 -0.88
CA GLN A 143 -4.86 -11.57 -2.31
C GLN A 143 -5.32 -10.33 -3.10
N PHE A 144 -6.46 -9.76 -2.75
CA PHE A 144 -6.99 -8.55 -3.37
C PHE A 144 -6.00 -7.37 -3.21
N THR A 145 -5.42 -7.19 -2.02
CA THR A 145 -4.35 -6.20 -1.80
C THR A 145 -3.19 -6.41 -2.77
N VAL A 146 -2.72 -7.64 -2.92
CA VAL A 146 -1.61 -7.97 -3.84
C VAL A 146 -1.98 -7.68 -5.30
N GLU A 147 -3.18 -8.04 -5.73
CA GLU A 147 -3.65 -7.78 -7.10
C GLU A 147 -3.82 -6.28 -7.38
N CYS A 148 -4.30 -5.49 -6.40
CA CYS A 148 -4.35 -4.02 -6.52
C CYS A 148 -2.96 -3.42 -6.76
N ILE A 149 -1.95 -3.88 -6.03
CA ILE A 149 -0.56 -3.44 -6.20
C ILE A 149 -0.04 -3.84 -7.58
N LYS A 150 -0.28 -5.09 -8.03
CA LYS A 150 0.10 -5.54 -9.38
C LYS A 150 -0.55 -4.70 -10.49
N LEU A 151 -1.82 -4.32 -10.33
CA LEU A 151 -2.49 -3.41 -11.26
C LEU A 151 -1.80 -2.04 -11.31
N GLY A 152 -1.40 -1.50 -10.16
CA GLY A 152 -0.61 -0.27 -10.08
C GLY A 152 0.70 -0.39 -10.85
N PHE A 153 1.46 -1.45 -10.67
CA PHE A 153 2.70 -1.71 -11.41
C PHE A 153 2.45 -1.81 -12.92
N LYS A 154 1.39 -2.52 -13.33
CA LYS A 154 1.01 -2.63 -14.74
C LYS A 154 0.67 -1.27 -15.37
N GLN A 155 0.05 -0.37 -14.62
CA GLN A 155 -0.29 0.98 -15.11
C GLN A 155 0.96 1.84 -15.34
N VAL A 156 2.00 1.69 -14.53
CA VAL A 156 3.29 2.37 -14.74
C VAL A 156 4.02 1.79 -15.96
N GLY A 157 3.92 0.48 -16.20
CA GLY A 157 4.42 -0.17 -17.41
C GLY A 157 5.95 -0.23 -17.53
N GLN A 158 6.68 -0.01 -16.44
CA GLN A 158 8.14 -0.05 -16.41
C GLN A 158 8.61 -1.28 -15.62
N ILE A 159 9.79 -1.78 -15.97
CA ILE A 159 10.46 -2.85 -15.22
C ILE A 159 11.11 -2.21 -13.99
N VAL A 160 11.06 -2.92 -12.87
CA VAL A 160 11.65 -2.51 -11.60
C VAL A 160 12.77 -3.48 -11.23
N ASP A 161 13.89 -2.92 -10.75
CA ASP A 161 15.05 -3.70 -10.31
C ASP A 161 14.90 -4.16 -8.86
N GLN A 162 14.16 -3.38 -8.05
CA GLN A 162 13.96 -3.62 -6.63
C GLN A 162 12.59 -3.15 -6.16
N VAL A 163 11.93 -3.96 -5.33
CA VAL A 163 10.71 -3.59 -4.60
C VAL A 163 11.03 -3.44 -3.12
N VAL A 164 10.77 -2.26 -2.57
CA VAL A 164 10.92 -1.96 -1.14
C VAL A 164 9.53 -1.85 -0.52
N VAL A 165 9.28 -2.55 0.57
CA VAL A 165 7.99 -2.52 1.27
C VAL A 165 8.15 -1.85 2.63
N CYS A 166 7.30 -0.89 2.96
CA CYS A 166 7.25 -0.21 4.25
C CYS A 166 5.82 -0.15 4.80
N GLY A 167 5.65 0.40 6.00
CA GLY A 167 4.38 0.47 6.70
C GLY A 167 4.05 -0.79 7.51
N GLY A 168 3.03 -0.70 8.35
CA GLY A 168 2.65 -1.76 9.29
C GLY A 168 2.29 -3.11 8.65
N GLY A 169 1.89 -3.12 7.37
CA GLY A 169 1.61 -4.34 6.63
C GLY A 169 2.84 -5.25 6.44
N THR A 170 4.07 -4.74 6.65
CA THR A 170 5.31 -5.53 6.61
C THR A 170 5.37 -6.59 7.74
N HIS A 171 4.61 -6.41 8.82
CA HIS A 171 4.50 -7.38 9.91
C HIS A 171 3.58 -8.56 9.55
N ASN A 172 2.76 -8.42 8.51
CA ASN A 172 1.96 -9.52 7.99
C ASN A 172 2.82 -10.43 7.11
N ARG A 173 3.38 -11.48 7.71
CA ARG A 173 4.27 -12.43 7.03
C ARG A 173 3.63 -13.04 5.79
N GLN A 174 2.33 -13.40 5.87
CA GLN A 174 1.63 -14.01 4.73
C GLN A 174 1.50 -13.04 3.57
N LEU A 175 1.22 -11.76 3.85
CA LEU A 175 1.16 -10.71 2.83
C LEU A 175 2.54 -10.51 2.18
N MET A 176 3.61 -10.43 2.98
CA MET A 176 4.97 -10.27 2.46
C MET A 176 5.41 -11.44 1.58
N LEU A 177 5.07 -12.68 1.95
CA LEU A 177 5.35 -13.86 1.13
C LEU A 177 4.58 -13.79 -0.20
N THR A 178 3.28 -13.48 -0.15
CA THR A 178 2.45 -13.38 -1.37
C THR A 178 2.91 -12.25 -2.29
N LEU A 179 3.37 -11.13 -1.74
CA LEU A 179 3.98 -10.05 -2.53
C LEU A 179 5.30 -10.49 -3.16
N ALA A 180 6.17 -11.16 -2.42
CA ALA A 180 7.46 -11.63 -2.96
C ALA A 180 7.27 -12.64 -4.10
N GLU A 181 6.23 -13.46 -4.05
CA GLU A 181 5.86 -14.39 -5.14
C GLU A 181 5.24 -13.67 -6.35
N ALA A 182 4.67 -12.49 -6.14
CA ALA A 182 3.96 -11.75 -7.19
C ALA A 182 4.88 -10.93 -8.11
N PHE A 183 6.14 -10.68 -7.69
CA PHE A 183 7.10 -9.87 -8.42
C PHE A 183 8.36 -10.68 -8.76
N GLU A 184 8.90 -10.48 -9.97
CA GLU A 184 10.18 -11.07 -10.37
C GLU A 184 11.37 -10.37 -9.69
N ALA A 185 11.24 -9.06 -9.43
CA ALA A 185 12.24 -8.28 -8.73
C ALA A 185 12.31 -8.64 -7.24
N PRO A 186 13.50 -8.56 -6.61
CA PRO A 186 13.63 -8.75 -5.17
C PRO A 186 12.66 -7.83 -4.40
N CYS A 187 11.82 -8.43 -3.54
CA CYS A 187 10.83 -7.73 -2.74
C CYS A 187 11.21 -7.84 -1.26
N GLN A 188 11.61 -6.73 -0.64
CA GLN A 188 12.16 -6.72 0.71
C GLN A 188 11.55 -5.58 1.54
N SER A 189 11.45 -5.79 2.86
CA SER A 189 11.10 -4.72 3.80
C SER A 189 12.16 -3.63 3.80
N SER A 190 11.77 -2.38 4.02
CA SER A 190 12.66 -1.23 4.22
C SER A 190 13.69 -1.46 5.34
N ALA A 191 13.43 -2.37 6.27
CA ALA A 191 14.39 -2.79 7.28
C ALA A 191 15.70 -3.36 6.68
N ALA A 192 15.64 -4.02 5.52
CA ALA A 192 16.82 -4.50 4.80
C ALA A 192 17.73 -3.36 4.30
N PHE A 193 17.19 -2.15 4.21
CA PHE A 193 17.88 -0.93 3.81
C PHE A 193 18.22 -0.02 4.99
N GLY A 194 18.10 -0.53 6.23
CA GLY A 194 18.39 0.21 7.45
C GLY A 194 17.30 1.20 7.89
N VAL A 195 16.11 1.12 7.28
CA VAL A 195 14.96 1.99 7.60
C VAL A 195 13.85 1.16 8.22
N ASP A 196 13.52 1.45 9.47
CA ASP A 196 12.43 0.78 10.17
C ASP A 196 11.09 1.05 9.43
N PRO A 197 10.35 0.01 9.01
CA PRO A 197 9.13 0.16 8.23
C PRO A 197 8.02 0.95 8.95
N ASP A 198 7.98 0.94 10.29
CA ASP A 198 6.98 1.65 11.08
C ASP A 198 7.32 3.14 11.23
N PHE A 199 8.57 3.54 11.00
CA PHE A 199 9.03 4.92 11.18
C PHE A 199 9.24 5.68 9.88
N VAL A 200 8.98 5.11 8.72
CA VAL A 200 9.14 5.78 7.41
C VAL A 200 8.32 7.07 7.35
N GLU A 201 7.04 7.05 7.76
CA GLU A 201 6.20 8.24 7.77
C GLU A 201 6.67 9.29 8.81
N ALA A 202 7.06 8.85 10.00
CA ALA A 202 7.58 9.78 11.03
C ALA A 202 8.89 10.42 10.56
N THR A 203 9.76 9.66 9.91
CA THR A 203 11.02 10.15 9.35
C THR A 203 10.77 11.11 8.18
N LEU A 204 9.77 10.83 7.33
CA LEU A 204 9.30 11.75 6.29
C LEU A 204 8.92 13.11 6.88
N MET A 205 8.14 13.13 7.97
CA MET A 205 7.74 14.40 8.62
C MET A 205 8.94 15.17 9.16
N ALA A 206 9.90 14.47 9.76
CA ALA A 206 11.15 15.08 10.24
C ALA A 206 12.01 15.65 9.09
N TRP A 207 12.13 14.88 8.00
CA TRP A 207 12.85 15.29 6.79
C TRP A 207 12.22 16.53 6.13
N MET A 208 10.88 16.55 5.98
CA MET A 208 10.18 17.72 5.45
C MET A 208 10.37 18.96 6.34
N ALA A 209 10.36 18.80 7.67
CA ALA A 209 10.60 19.89 8.59
C ALA A 209 12.04 20.45 8.47
N GLU A 210 13.02 19.56 8.34
CA GLU A 210 14.43 19.94 8.14
C GLU A 210 14.61 20.69 6.82
N ARG A 211 14.05 20.18 5.71
CA ARG A 211 14.09 20.86 4.41
C ARG A 211 13.41 22.23 4.43
N HIS A 212 12.26 22.35 5.09
CA HIS A 212 11.57 23.64 5.25
C HIS A 212 12.38 24.66 6.05
N MET A 213 13.15 24.22 7.03
CA MET A 213 14.00 25.11 7.83
C MET A 213 15.31 25.49 7.14
N ALA A 214 15.78 24.67 6.21
CA ALA A 214 17.00 24.91 5.44
C ALA A 214 16.78 25.88 4.25
N GLY A 215 15.54 26.13 3.83
CA GLY A 215 15.14 27.03 2.71
C GLY A 215 14.82 26.22 1.49
#